data_eedc181a056efdec838d1dddb48502a4
#
_entry.id   eedc181a056efdec838d1dddb48502a4
#
_cell.length_a   1.000
_cell.length_b   1.000
_cell.length_c   1.000
_cell.angle_alpha   90.00
_cell.angle_beta   90.00
_cell.angle_gamma   90.00
#
_symmetry.space_group_name_H-M   'P 1'
#
loop_
_entity.id
_entity.type
_entity.pdbx_description
1 polymer ?
#
loop_
_entity_poly.entity_id
_entity_poly.type
_entity_poly.pdbx_seq_one_letter_code
_entity_poly.pdbx_strand_id
1 'polypeptide(L)'
;MYCSKCGTNLAAGAAFCGTCGTPTGTPAAAIAPPAVSPTYAGGSTHAAYADPAGLVVSRGFSYAGFWLRVVATLIDSVVMSLALGVLLVPLFFLSGAAGMIEAIAEHHGQPDPGVIVGLVAMMFVLAAVSVLGQWLYHAYLESGEKQGTWGKQLMGLYVTDLLGQPITFGRASGRFFAKIVTGMIPLGIGYIMAGFTERKQALHDMIASCLVLRR
;
A
#
# COMPACT_ATOMS: atom_id res chain seq x y z
N MET A 1 -11.53 40.38 -37.95
CA MET A 1 -12.05 41.06 -36.71
C MET A 1 -10.88 41.69 -35.98
N TYR A 2 -11.15 42.74 -35.14
CA TYR A 2 -10.07 43.42 -34.44
C TYR A 2 -10.11 43.12 -32.93
N CYS A 3 -8.95 43.08 -32.31
CA CYS A 3 -8.84 42.87 -30.84
C CYS A 3 -9.42 44.11 -30.12
N SER A 4 -10.37 43.88 -29.21
CA SER A 4 -10.99 44.96 -28.43
C SER A 4 -10.05 45.69 -27.47
N LYS A 5 -8.90 45.11 -27.17
CA LYS A 5 -7.93 45.69 -26.24
C LYS A 5 -6.78 46.42 -26.91
N CYS A 6 -6.25 45.91 -28.02
CA CYS A 6 -5.07 46.49 -28.68
C CYS A 6 -5.28 46.88 -30.16
N GLY A 7 -6.48 46.68 -30.73
CA GLY A 7 -6.82 47.06 -32.09
C GLY A 7 -6.16 46.20 -33.20
N THR A 8 -5.34 45.20 -32.86
CA THR A 8 -4.65 44.35 -33.85
C THR A 8 -5.67 43.48 -34.61
N ASN A 9 -5.43 43.32 -35.92
CA ASN A 9 -6.27 42.46 -36.76
C ASN A 9 -6.07 40.97 -36.34
N LEU A 10 -7.18 40.30 -36.08
CA LEU A 10 -7.22 38.91 -35.62
C LEU A 10 -7.58 38.00 -36.81
N ALA A 11 -6.89 36.86 -36.89
CA ALA A 11 -7.27 35.78 -37.78
C ALA A 11 -8.67 35.25 -37.41
N ALA A 12 -9.46 34.83 -38.39
CA ALA A 12 -10.75 34.24 -38.14
C ALA A 12 -10.62 32.98 -37.29
N GLY A 13 -11.33 32.95 -36.13
CA GLY A 13 -11.31 31.82 -35.21
C GLY A 13 -10.15 31.81 -34.17
N ALA A 14 -9.33 32.85 -34.09
CA ALA A 14 -8.31 32.96 -33.09
C ALA A 14 -8.90 33.06 -31.68
N ALA A 15 -8.58 32.14 -30.77
CA ALA A 15 -9.08 32.14 -29.38
C ALA A 15 -8.42 33.22 -28.51
N PHE A 16 -7.22 33.68 -28.88
CA PHE A 16 -6.43 34.71 -28.16
C PHE A 16 -5.79 35.67 -29.16
N CYS A 17 -5.62 36.91 -28.77
CA CYS A 17 -4.88 37.90 -29.57
C CYS A 17 -3.38 37.61 -29.49
N GLY A 18 -2.70 37.36 -30.64
CA GLY A 18 -1.27 37.06 -30.68
C GLY A 18 -0.35 38.20 -30.21
N THR A 19 -0.87 39.45 -30.13
CA THR A 19 -0.10 40.64 -29.74
C THR A 19 -0.22 40.95 -28.23
N CYS A 20 -1.42 40.82 -27.64
CA CYS A 20 -1.65 41.18 -26.25
C CYS A 20 -2.20 40.08 -25.36
N GLY A 21 -2.38 38.85 -25.88
CA GLY A 21 -2.85 37.70 -25.11
C GLY A 21 -4.32 37.74 -24.67
N THR A 22 -5.08 38.77 -25.04
CA THR A 22 -6.47 38.89 -24.58
C THR A 22 -7.34 37.84 -25.29
N PRO A 23 -8.22 37.11 -24.53
CA PRO A 23 -9.16 36.17 -25.15
C PRO A 23 -10.17 36.90 -26.06
N THR A 24 -10.43 36.35 -27.24
CA THR A 24 -11.22 37.02 -28.29
C THR A 24 -12.73 36.79 -28.16
N GLY A 25 -13.18 36.10 -27.14
CA GLY A 25 -14.61 35.85 -26.86
C GLY A 25 -15.28 34.83 -27.77
N THR A 26 -14.57 34.23 -28.73
CA THR A 26 -15.10 33.08 -29.48
C THR A 26 -14.89 31.84 -28.60
N PRO A 27 -15.92 31.15 -28.10
CA PRO A 27 -15.71 29.89 -27.44
C PRO A 27 -15.11 28.95 -28.48
N ALA A 28 -13.82 28.56 -28.29
CA ALA A 28 -13.29 27.42 -29.01
C ALA A 28 -14.26 26.27 -28.73
N ALA A 29 -14.88 25.73 -29.80
CA ALA A 29 -15.61 24.48 -29.66
C ALA A 29 -14.67 23.51 -29.01
N ALA A 30 -14.95 23.19 -27.77
CA ALA A 30 -14.17 22.18 -27.02
C ALA A 30 -14.24 20.92 -27.85
N ILE A 31 -13.11 20.58 -28.50
CA ILE A 31 -12.93 19.24 -29.05
C ILE A 31 -12.87 18.36 -27.79
N ALA A 32 -14.04 17.84 -27.43
CA ALA A 32 -14.11 16.80 -26.41
C ALA A 32 -13.23 15.67 -26.92
N PRO A 33 -12.25 15.21 -26.09
CA PRO A 33 -11.54 14.01 -26.43
C PRO A 33 -12.57 12.89 -26.63
N PRO A 34 -12.37 11.95 -27.58
CA PRO A 34 -13.31 10.86 -27.81
C PRO A 34 -13.59 10.16 -26.49
N ALA A 35 -14.85 10.11 -26.11
CA ALA A 35 -15.30 9.39 -24.93
C ALA A 35 -14.94 7.92 -25.15
N VAL A 36 -13.84 7.47 -24.57
CA VAL A 36 -13.56 6.06 -24.39
C VAL A 36 -14.51 5.60 -23.30
N SER A 37 -15.64 5.06 -23.69
CA SER A 37 -16.58 4.40 -22.79
C SER A 37 -15.93 3.09 -22.33
N PRO A 38 -15.50 2.94 -21.08
CA PRO A 38 -15.27 1.61 -20.56
C PRO A 38 -16.64 0.98 -20.34
N THR A 39 -17.01 0.04 -21.19
CA THR A 39 -18.16 -0.83 -20.99
C THR A 39 -17.86 -1.75 -19.81
N TYR A 40 -18.11 -1.29 -18.59
CA TYR A 40 -18.22 -2.13 -17.41
C TYR A 40 -19.70 -2.23 -17.06
N ALA A 41 -20.30 -3.36 -17.41
CA ALA A 41 -21.61 -3.76 -16.90
C ALA A 41 -21.50 -4.07 -15.41
N GLY A 42 -22.20 -3.34 -14.57
CA GLY A 42 -22.39 -3.68 -13.16
C GLY A 42 -22.30 -2.50 -12.20
N GLY A 43 -23.38 -1.75 -12.05
CA GLY A 43 -23.95 -1.18 -10.83
C GLY A 43 -23.09 -0.26 -9.96
N SER A 44 -23.48 0.97 -10.02
CA SER A 44 -23.35 2.15 -9.14
C SER A 44 -22.52 3.28 -9.76
N THR A 45 -23.25 4.27 -10.28
CA THR A 45 -22.72 5.54 -10.81
C THR A 45 -22.23 6.41 -9.64
N HIS A 46 -21.03 6.17 -9.13
CA HIS A 46 -20.33 7.15 -8.34
C HIS A 46 -19.51 8.04 -9.27
N ALA A 47 -19.90 9.30 -9.37
CA ALA A 47 -19.15 10.29 -10.12
C ALA A 47 -17.73 10.39 -9.53
N ALA A 48 -16.74 10.05 -10.33
CA ALA A 48 -15.34 10.18 -9.96
C ALA A 48 -14.97 11.68 -9.93
N TYR A 49 -14.47 12.17 -8.80
CA TYR A 49 -13.88 13.49 -8.67
C TYR A 49 -12.36 13.36 -8.85
N ALA A 50 -11.82 14.04 -9.87
CA ALA A 50 -10.37 14.18 -10.02
C ALA A 50 -9.91 15.36 -9.17
N ASP A 51 -9.01 15.10 -8.22
CA ASP A 51 -8.36 16.17 -7.48
C ASP A 51 -7.33 16.90 -8.38
N PRO A 52 -6.85 18.11 -8.04
CA PRO A 52 -5.89 18.87 -8.85
C PRO A 52 -4.56 18.15 -9.13
N ALA A 53 -4.26 17.07 -8.42
CA ALA A 53 -3.11 16.22 -8.65
C ALA A 53 -3.40 15.05 -9.62
N GLY A 54 -4.57 15.06 -10.31
CA GLY A 54 -4.97 14.04 -11.29
C GLY A 54 -5.38 12.71 -10.69
N LEU A 55 -5.65 12.65 -9.37
CA LEU A 55 -6.05 11.44 -8.68
C LEU A 55 -7.56 11.32 -8.62
N VAL A 56 -8.08 10.20 -9.09
CA VAL A 56 -9.51 9.90 -9.03
C VAL A 56 -9.85 9.42 -7.62
N VAL A 57 -10.44 10.29 -6.81
CA VAL A 57 -11.08 9.91 -5.55
C VAL A 57 -12.57 9.79 -5.80
N SER A 58 -13.10 8.56 -5.80
CA SER A 58 -14.53 8.35 -5.88
C SER A 58 -15.21 8.92 -4.63
N ARG A 59 -16.30 9.67 -4.80
CA ARG A 59 -17.11 10.20 -3.71
C ARG A 59 -17.56 9.04 -2.80
N GLY A 60 -17.19 9.10 -1.54
CA GLY A 60 -17.57 8.10 -0.52
C GLY A 60 -16.41 7.38 0.15
N PHE A 61 -15.17 7.53 -0.35
CA PHE A 61 -14.01 6.91 0.27
C PHE A 61 -13.18 7.94 1.03
N SER A 62 -12.81 7.60 2.26
CA SER A 62 -11.91 8.41 3.07
C SER A 62 -10.55 7.71 3.22
N TYR A 63 -9.47 8.47 3.33
CA TYR A 63 -8.16 7.90 3.61
C TYR A 63 -8.12 7.31 5.01
N ALA A 64 -7.52 6.12 5.14
CA ALA A 64 -7.35 5.46 6.43
C ALA A 64 -6.30 6.19 7.29
N GLY A 65 -6.72 6.76 8.40
CA GLY A 65 -5.84 7.39 9.36
C GLY A 65 -4.93 6.39 10.08
N PHE A 66 -3.93 6.92 10.80
CA PHE A 66 -2.92 6.13 11.52
C PHE A 66 -3.54 5.08 12.48
N TRP A 67 -4.45 5.48 13.36
CA TRP A 67 -5.02 4.60 14.37
C TRP A 67 -5.79 3.41 13.81
N LEU A 68 -6.54 3.60 12.72
CA LEU A 68 -7.26 2.51 12.06
C LEU A 68 -6.29 1.45 11.52
N ARG A 69 -5.13 1.89 11.01
CA ARG A 69 -4.06 1.00 10.52
C ARG A 69 -3.38 0.26 11.65
N VAL A 70 -3.17 0.92 12.80
CA VAL A 70 -2.61 0.29 14.02
C VAL A 70 -3.52 -0.85 14.47
N VAL A 71 -4.82 -0.59 14.62
CA VAL A 71 -5.79 -1.63 15.03
C VAL A 71 -5.82 -2.78 14.01
N ALA A 72 -5.88 -2.47 12.71
CA ALA A 72 -5.84 -3.49 11.67
C ALA A 72 -4.56 -4.35 11.75
N THR A 73 -3.40 -3.72 11.98
CA THR A 73 -2.13 -4.43 12.13
C THR A 73 -2.08 -5.30 13.39
N LEU A 74 -2.67 -4.85 14.50
CA LEU A 74 -2.78 -5.66 15.74
C LEU A 74 -3.63 -6.91 15.50
N ILE A 75 -4.77 -6.78 14.81
CA ILE A 75 -5.60 -7.92 14.44
C ILE A 75 -4.82 -8.90 13.54
N ASP A 76 -4.15 -8.37 12.50
CA ASP A 76 -3.32 -9.18 11.61
C ASP A 76 -2.19 -9.88 12.36
N SER A 77 -1.57 -9.22 13.34
CA SER A 77 -0.51 -9.81 14.17
C SER A 77 -1.03 -10.99 14.98
N VAL A 78 -2.23 -10.90 15.57
CA VAL A 78 -2.84 -12.02 16.30
C VAL A 78 -3.14 -13.18 15.35
N VAL A 79 -3.75 -12.91 14.19
CA VAL A 79 -4.05 -13.94 13.19
C VAL A 79 -2.79 -14.65 12.72
N MET A 80 -1.74 -13.89 12.39
CA MET A 80 -0.47 -14.45 11.92
C MET A 80 0.27 -15.20 13.04
N SER A 81 0.25 -14.71 14.29
CA SER A 81 0.87 -15.40 15.43
C SER A 81 0.22 -16.76 15.68
N LEU A 82 -1.10 -16.85 15.59
CA LEU A 82 -1.82 -18.11 15.74
C LEU A 82 -1.51 -19.06 14.57
N ALA A 83 -1.57 -18.59 13.32
CA ALA A 83 -1.31 -19.41 12.15
C ALA A 83 0.14 -19.93 12.12
N LEU A 84 1.11 -19.06 12.37
CA LEU A 84 2.53 -19.46 12.44
C LEU A 84 2.83 -20.31 13.66
N GLY A 85 2.19 -20.05 14.81
CA GLY A 85 2.34 -20.87 16.01
C GLY A 85 1.94 -22.32 15.78
N VAL A 86 0.78 -22.54 15.14
CA VAL A 86 0.31 -23.89 14.79
C VAL A 86 1.28 -24.60 13.84
N LEU A 87 1.97 -23.87 12.98
CA LEU A 87 2.94 -24.44 12.03
C LEU A 87 4.33 -24.63 12.68
N LEU A 88 4.83 -23.60 13.36
CA LEU A 88 6.24 -23.55 13.80
C LEU A 88 6.48 -24.30 15.11
N VAL A 89 5.49 -24.37 16.02
CA VAL A 89 5.67 -25.10 17.29
C VAL A 89 5.89 -26.59 17.05
N PRO A 90 5.08 -27.32 16.28
CA PRO A 90 5.36 -28.71 15.95
C PRO A 90 6.71 -28.88 15.22
N LEU A 91 7.02 -27.98 14.28
CA LEU A 91 8.27 -28.03 13.53
C LEU A 91 9.49 -27.90 14.46
N PHE A 92 9.41 -27.02 15.45
CA PHE A 92 10.43 -26.86 16.48
C PHE A 92 10.66 -28.16 17.28
N PHE A 93 9.59 -28.79 17.76
CA PHE A 93 9.70 -30.05 18.51
C PHE A 93 10.17 -31.22 17.62
N LEU A 94 9.67 -31.32 16.38
CA LEU A 94 10.08 -32.36 15.43
C LEU A 94 11.55 -32.24 15.01
N SER A 95 12.13 -31.05 15.03
CA SER A 95 13.55 -30.82 14.73
C SER A 95 14.51 -31.33 15.81
N GLY A 96 14.00 -31.80 16.94
CA GLY A 96 14.82 -32.21 18.09
C GLY A 96 15.39 -31.04 18.88
N ALA A 97 14.92 -29.82 18.64
CA ALA A 97 15.42 -28.63 19.31
C ALA A 97 15.28 -28.70 20.85
N ALA A 98 14.23 -29.35 21.35
CA ALA A 98 14.06 -29.58 22.77
C ALA A 98 15.25 -30.39 23.38
N GLY A 99 15.63 -31.48 22.72
CA GLY A 99 16.78 -32.29 23.14
C GLY A 99 18.11 -31.54 23.04
N MET A 100 18.25 -30.63 22.07
CA MET A 100 19.41 -29.75 21.97
C MET A 100 19.48 -28.74 23.12
N ILE A 101 18.37 -28.22 23.59
CA ILE A 101 18.29 -27.29 24.73
C ILE A 101 18.64 -28.06 26.03
N GLU A 102 18.13 -29.27 26.20
CA GLU A 102 18.47 -30.14 27.34
C GLU A 102 19.97 -30.46 27.37
N ALA A 103 20.56 -30.83 26.22
CA ALA A 103 22.00 -31.08 26.12
C ALA A 103 22.87 -29.88 26.53
N ILE A 104 22.43 -28.65 26.24
CA ILE A 104 23.11 -27.42 26.70
C ILE A 104 22.99 -27.27 28.24
N ALA A 105 21.83 -27.58 28.80
CA ALA A 105 21.60 -27.47 30.24
C ALA A 105 22.42 -28.46 31.05
N GLU A 106 22.58 -29.69 30.56
CA GLU A 106 23.36 -30.74 31.24
C GLU A 106 24.88 -30.48 31.25
N HIS A 107 25.42 -29.79 30.25
CA HIS A 107 26.87 -29.55 30.12
C HIS A 107 27.38 -28.34 30.93
N HIS A 108 26.70 -27.95 32.01
CA HIS A 108 27.12 -26.91 32.94
C HIS A 108 27.66 -25.62 32.31
N GLY A 109 27.00 -25.16 31.25
CA GLY A 109 27.24 -23.84 30.64
C GLY A 109 28.36 -23.78 29.58
N GLN A 110 28.86 -24.91 29.11
CA GLN A 110 29.76 -24.97 27.95
C GLN A 110 29.12 -25.86 26.84
N PRO A 111 28.18 -25.36 26.07
CA PRO A 111 27.52 -26.13 25.02
C PRO A 111 28.52 -26.50 23.91
N ASP A 112 28.40 -27.72 23.38
CA ASP A 112 29.14 -28.14 22.21
C ASP A 112 28.91 -27.13 21.05
N PRO A 113 29.98 -26.67 20.38
CA PRO A 113 29.86 -25.75 19.26
C PRO A 113 28.91 -26.26 18.15
N GLY A 114 28.81 -27.56 17.93
CA GLY A 114 27.89 -28.16 16.98
C GLY A 114 26.43 -27.95 17.36
N VAL A 115 26.10 -28.03 18.66
CA VAL A 115 24.73 -27.76 19.16
C VAL A 115 24.36 -26.31 18.95
N ILE A 116 25.29 -25.37 19.23
CA ILE A 116 25.04 -23.93 18.98
C ILE A 116 24.78 -23.67 17.51
N VAL A 117 25.62 -24.19 16.61
CA VAL A 117 25.47 -24.04 15.17
C VAL A 117 24.11 -24.60 14.70
N GLY A 118 23.71 -25.77 15.21
CA GLY A 118 22.42 -26.39 14.92
C GLY A 118 21.22 -25.51 15.32
N LEU A 119 21.25 -24.97 16.54
CA LEU A 119 20.21 -24.06 17.04
C LEU A 119 20.14 -22.77 16.22
N VAL A 120 21.29 -22.17 15.92
CA VAL A 120 21.34 -20.95 15.09
C VAL A 120 20.79 -21.23 13.70
N ALA A 121 21.19 -22.32 13.05
CA ALA A 121 20.67 -22.70 11.72
C ALA A 121 19.15 -22.90 11.76
N MET A 122 18.63 -23.58 12.77
CA MET A 122 17.19 -23.78 12.95
C MET A 122 16.46 -22.44 13.16
N MET A 123 17.00 -21.53 13.98
CA MET A 123 16.42 -20.20 14.15
C MET A 123 16.32 -19.43 12.83
N PHE A 124 17.35 -19.53 11.97
CA PHE A 124 17.32 -18.94 10.63
C PHE A 124 16.23 -19.54 9.75
N VAL A 125 16.06 -20.86 9.78
CA VAL A 125 14.99 -21.54 9.02
C VAL A 125 13.61 -21.09 9.51
N LEU A 126 13.37 -21.08 10.81
CA LEU A 126 12.09 -20.63 11.38
C LEU A 126 11.81 -19.15 11.06
N ALA A 127 12.84 -18.30 11.12
CA ALA A 127 12.73 -16.89 10.74
C ALA A 127 12.40 -16.74 9.26
N ALA A 128 13.06 -17.48 8.37
CA ALA A 128 12.80 -17.47 6.94
C ALA A 128 11.36 -17.92 6.61
N VAL A 129 10.89 -18.99 7.24
CA VAL A 129 9.49 -19.47 7.08
C VAL A 129 8.51 -18.42 7.59
N SER A 130 8.82 -17.76 8.71
CA SER A 130 7.97 -16.69 9.27
C SER A 130 7.87 -15.49 8.33
N VAL A 131 9.00 -15.02 7.79
CA VAL A 131 9.04 -13.89 6.85
C VAL A 131 8.32 -14.24 5.55
N LEU A 132 8.53 -15.44 5.02
CA LEU A 132 7.88 -15.93 3.82
C LEU A 132 6.36 -16.00 4.01
N GLY A 133 5.90 -16.55 5.14
CA GLY A 133 4.48 -16.63 5.46
C GLY A 133 3.82 -15.25 5.57
N GLN A 134 4.48 -14.30 6.26
CA GLN A 134 4.00 -12.94 6.38
C GLN A 134 3.97 -12.23 5.03
N TRP A 135 5.02 -12.39 4.21
CA TRP A 135 5.07 -11.81 2.87
C TRP A 135 3.93 -12.32 2.00
N LEU A 136 3.75 -13.64 1.90
CA LEU A 136 2.68 -14.25 1.12
C LEU A 136 1.29 -13.82 1.62
N TYR A 137 1.07 -13.82 2.93
CA TYR A 137 -0.18 -13.35 3.52
C TYR A 137 -0.52 -11.92 3.10
N HIS A 138 0.43 -11.00 3.26
CA HIS A 138 0.22 -9.59 2.89
C HIS A 138 0.08 -9.40 1.39
N ALA A 139 1.01 -9.96 0.59
CA ALA A 139 1.05 -9.76 -0.84
C ALA A 139 -0.19 -10.36 -1.53
N TYR A 140 -0.59 -11.58 -1.14
CA TYR A 140 -1.73 -12.26 -1.74
C TYR A 140 -3.07 -11.60 -1.38
N LEU A 141 -3.28 -11.27 -0.11
CA LEU A 141 -4.55 -10.65 0.31
C LEU A 141 -4.70 -9.20 -0.13
N GLU A 142 -3.61 -8.43 -0.20
CA GLU A 142 -3.67 -7.04 -0.66
C GLU A 142 -3.83 -6.93 -2.18
N SER A 143 -3.35 -7.92 -2.96
CA SER A 143 -3.56 -7.97 -4.42
C SER A 143 -4.83 -8.72 -4.83
N GLY A 144 -5.51 -9.38 -3.90
CA GLY A 144 -6.74 -10.12 -4.15
C GLY A 144 -7.97 -9.21 -4.27
N GLU A 145 -9.12 -9.81 -4.55
CA GLU A 145 -10.40 -9.10 -4.75
C GLU A 145 -10.79 -8.18 -3.57
N LYS A 146 -10.48 -8.57 -2.35
CA LYS A 146 -10.80 -7.80 -1.14
C LYS A 146 -9.80 -6.68 -0.84
N GLN A 147 -8.66 -6.65 -1.54
CA GLN A 147 -7.64 -5.59 -1.49
C GLN A 147 -7.11 -5.30 -0.07
N GLY A 148 -7.08 -6.29 0.80
CA GLY A 148 -6.65 -6.08 2.20
C GLY A 148 -6.51 -7.35 2.99
N THR A 149 -5.62 -7.34 3.98
CA THR A 149 -5.46 -8.37 4.99
C THR A 149 -6.73 -8.52 5.84
N TRP A 150 -6.87 -9.59 6.58
CA TRP A 150 -8.08 -9.82 7.40
C TRP A 150 -8.32 -8.70 8.40
N GLY A 151 -7.29 -8.21 9.08
CA GLY A 151 -7.41 -7.07 9.98
C GLY A 151 -7.87 -5.81 9.28
N LYS A 152 -7.36 -5.54 8.07
CA LYS A 152 -7.83 -4.42 7.24
C LYS A 152 -9.28 -4.58 6.82
N GLN A 153 -9.67 -5.77 6.37
CA GLN A 153 -11.04 -6.05 5.95
C GLN A 153 -12.03 -5.84 7.10
N LEU A 154 -11.70 -6.31 8.31
CA LEU A 154 -12.52 -6.10 9.52
C LEU A 154 -12.69 -4.63 9.87
N MET A 155 -11.66 -3.82 9.63
CA MET A 155 -11.71 -2.37 9.84
C MET A 155 -12.30 -1.59 8.66
N GLY A 156 -12.80 -2.28 7.63
CA GLY A 156 -13.31 -1.66 6.41
C GLY A 156 -12.24 -0.98 5.57
N LEU A 157 -10.97 -1.39 5.70
CA LEU A 157 -9.84 -0.82 4.98
C LEU A 157 -9.48 -1.67 3.76
N TYR A 158 -9.07 -1.01 2.68
CA TYR A 158 -8.56 -1.67 1.49
C TYR A 158 -7.44 -0.86 0.84
N VAL A 159 -6.58 -1.55 0.09
CA VAL A 159 -5.38 -0.98 -0.52
C VAL A 159 -5.60 -0.81 -2.02
N THR A 160 -5.27 0.37 -2.54
CA THR A 160 -5.35 0.69 -3.97
C THR A 160 -4.06 1.32 -4.45
N ASP A 161 -3.95 1.47 -5.75
CA ASP A 161 -2.97 2.37 -6.34
C ASP A 161 -3.42 3.84 -6.22
N LEU A 162 -2.63 4.76 -6.78
CA LEU A 162 -2.93 6.21 -6.75
C LEU A 162 -4.19 6.58 -7.56
N LEU A 163 -4.64 5.69 -8.44
CA LEU A 163 -5.84 5.86 -9.28
C LEU A 163 -7.08 5.17 -8.69
N GLY A 164 -6.97 4.59 -7.48
CA GLY A 164 -8.07 3.85 -6.85
C GLY A 164 -8.27 2.43 -7.38
N GLN A 165 -7.35 1.93 -8.24
CA GLN A 165 -7.41 0.59 -8.82
C GLN A 165 -6.78 -0.46 -7.89
N PRO A 166 -7.17 -1.75 -8.01
CA PRO A 166 -6.52 -2.84 -7.30
C PRO A 166 -5.02 -2.88 -7.59
N ILE A 167 -4.22 -3.18 -6.56
CA ILE A 167 -2.77 -3.31 -6.73
C ILE A 167 -2.40 -4.71 -7.22
N THR A 168 -1.33 -4.80 -8.01
CA THR A 168 -0.77 -6.07 -8.45
C THR A 168 -0.01 -6.76 -7.31
N PHE A 169 0.17 -8.10 -7.41
CA PHE A 169 0.99 -8.87 -6.46
C PHE A 169 2.42 -8.31 -6.32
N GLY A 170 3.04 -7.90 -7.42
CA GLY A 170 4.38 -7.29 -7.40
C GLY A 170 4.41 -5.98 -6.61
N ARG A 171 3.40 -5.13 -6.76
CA ARG A 171 3.29 -3.87 -6.00
C ARG A 171 3.00 -4.12 -4.51
N ALA A 172 2.15 -5.11 -4.20
CA ALA A 172 1.90 -5.54 -2.82
C ALA A 172 3.17 -6.11 -2.16
N SER A 173 3.96 -6.90 -2.90
CA SER A 173 5.26 -7.40 -2.45
C SER A 173 6.25 -6.26 -2.20
N GLY A 174 6.39 -5.32 -3.14
CA GLY A 174 7.23 -4.13 -2.98
C GLY A 174 6.84 -3.33 -1.73
N ARG A 175 5.53 -3.18 -1.48
CA ARG A 175 5.01 -2.53 -0.28
C ARG A 175 5.36 -3.29 1.00
N PHE A 176 5.32 -4.63 0.98
CA PHE A 176 5.73 -5.44 2.12
C PHE A 176 7.22 -5.23 2.45
N PHE A 177 8.10 -5.32 1.46
CA PHE A 177 9.53 -5.10 1.69
C PHE A 177 9.86 -3.64 2.05
N ALA A 178 9.13 -2.66 1.52
CA ALA A 178 9.26 -1.27 1.92
C ALA A 178 8.91 -1.03 3.40
N LYS A 179 8.14 -1.91 4.06
CA LYS A 179 7.93 -1.88 5.51
C LYS A 179 9.23 -2.12 6.30
N ILE A 180 10.16 -2.91 5.76
CA ILE A 180 11.47 -3.12 6.38
C ILE A 180 12.20 -1.78 6.45
N VAL A 181 12.28 -1.05 5.33
CA VAL A 181 12.90 0.29 5.29
C VAL A 181 12.18 1.24 6.25
N THR A 182 10.84 1.20 6.26
CA THR A 182 10.02 2.01 7.18
C THR A 182 10.31 1.70 8.64
N GLY A 183 10.53 0.41 8.98
CA GLY A 183 10.84 -0.05 10.33
C GLY A 183 12.25 0.30 10.79
N MET A 184 13.20 0.52 9.87
CA MET A 184 14.57 0.95 10.20
C MET A 184 14.62 2.42 10.67
N ILE A 185 13.58 3.20 10.42
CA ILE A 185 13.50 4.60 10.84
C ILE A 185 13.19 4.64 12.35
N PRO A 186 14.05 5.29 13.16
CA PRO A 186 13.86 5.40 14.61
C PRO A 186 12.49 5.97 14.96
N LEU A 187 11.98 5.60 16.14
CA LEU A 187 10.71 6.08 16.71
C LEU A 187 9.46 5.77 15.86
N GLY A 188 9.58 4.93 14.82
CA GLY A 188 8.46 4.57 13.95
C GLY A 188 7.89 5.74 13.13
N ILE A 189 8.68 6.81 12.91
CA ILE A 189 8.26 8.02 12.19
C ILE A 189 7.67 7.66 10.82
N GLY A 190 8.26 6.68 10.11
CA GLY A 190 7.78 6.23 8.82
C GLY A 190 6.35 5.67 8.82
N TYR A 191 5.86 5.14 9.96
CA TYR A 191 4.47 4.71 10.14
C TYR A 191 3.58 5.86 10.61
N ILE A 192 4.08 6.68 11.53
CA ILE A 192 3.35 7.80 12.14
C ILE A 192 2.99 8.86 11.08
N MET A 193 3.79 9.00 10.01
CA MET A 193 3.51 9.88 8.87
C MET A 193 2.09 9.72 8.30
N ALA A 194 1.50 8.51 8.37
CA ALA A 194 0.12 8.28 7.95
C ALA A 194 -0.92 9.09 8.75
N GLY A 195 -0.54 9.65 9.91
CA GLY A 195 -1.39 10.57 10.67
C GLY A 195 -1.38 12.00 10.15
N PHE A 196 -0.28 12.44 9.53
CA PHE A 196 0.00 13.83 9.22
C PHE A 196 0.02 14.18 7.74
N THR A 197 0.31 13.19 6.85
CA THR A 197 0.31 13.43 5.39
C THR A 197 -1.11 13.67 4.88
N GLU A 198 -1.25 14.48 3.83
CA GLU A 198 -2.54 14.83 3.22
C GLU A 198 -3.35 13.59 2.78
N ARG A 199 -2.67 12.60 2.19
CA ARG A 199 -3.26 11.34 1.73
C ARG A 199 -3.20 10.22 2.75
N LYS A 200 -2.85 10.53 4.01
CA LYS A 200 -2.69 9.56 5.10
C LYS A 200 -1.80 8.37 4.72
N GLN A 201 -0.71 8.62 3.96
CA GLN A 201 0.25 7.60 3.51
C GLN A 201 1.39 7.45 4.53
N ALA A 202 1.73 6.21 4.87
CA ALA A 202 2.97 5.87 5.54
C ALA A 202 4.12 5.79 4.50
N LEU A 203 5.38 5.76 4.94
CA LEU A 203 6.52 5.76 4.04
C LEU A 203 6.49 4.59 3.05
N HIS A 204 6.19 3.37 3.50
CA HIS A 204 6.06 2.20 2.62
C HIS A 204 4.92 2.31 1.60
N ASP A 205 3.84 3.06 1.91
CA ASP A 205 2.77 3.34 0.97
C ASP A 205 3.26 4.29 -0.14
N MET A 206 4.05 5.30 0.24
CA MET A 206 4.63 6.26 -0.70
C MET A 206 5.63 5.57 -1.64
N ILE A 207 6.53 4.73 -1.11
CA ILE A 207 7.51 3.95 -1.90
C ILE A 207 6.78 3.05 -2.92
N ALA A 208 5.71 2.39 -2.51
CA ALA A 208 4.93 1.50 -3.38
C ALA A 208 3.88 2.22 -4.23
N SER A 209 3.74 3.55 -4.11
CA SER A 209 2.70 4.35 -4.78
C SER A 209 1.30 3.79 -4.54
N CYS A 210 0.97 3.53 -3.27
CA CYS A 210 -0.31 2.96 -2.83
C CYS A 210 -1.07 3.90 -1.92
N LEU A 211 -2.40 3.72 -1.87
CA LEU A 211 -3.31 4.38 -0.94
C LEU A 211 -3.98 3.32 -0.08
N VAL A 212 -4.28 3.66 1.17
CA VAL A 212 -5.16 2.86 2.02
C VAL A 212 -6.43 3.66 2.28
N LEU A 213 -7.52 3.14 1.78
CA LEU A 213 -8.83 3.76 1.81
C LEU A 213 -9.74 3.04 2.82
N ARG A 214 -10.77 3.75 3.28
CA ARG A 214 -11.83 3.22 4.13
C ARG A 214 -13.15 3.23 3.34
N ARG A 215 -13.89 2.14 3.43
CA ARG A 215 -15.26 2.03 2.91
C ARG A 215 -16.23 2.84 3.74
#